data_7faf2c83c6e4e6ad1e8e3b3710c5a146
#
_entry.id   7faf2c83c6e4e6ad1e8e3b3710c5a146
#
_cell.length_a   1.000
_cell.length_b   1.000
_cell.length_c   1.000
_cell.angle_alpha   90.00
_cell.angle_beta   90.00
_cell.angle_gamma   90.00
#
_symmetry.space_group_name_H-M   'P 1'
#
loop_
_entity.id
_entity.type
_entity.pdbx_description
1 polymer ?
#
loop_
_entity_poly.entity_id
_entity_poly.type
_entity_poly.pdbx_seq_one_letter_code
_entity_poly.pdbx_strand_id
1 'polypeptide(L)'
;MGFRMGIVGLPNVGKSTLFNALTKTAAAQAANFPFCTIEPNVGEVNVPDVRLDKLATIAKSINKIPARMTFVDIAGLVKGASKGEGLGNQFLANIRETDAIAHVVRCFEDDDIVHVDDHVDPIADAEIIDTELMLADMESVEKRLQNIVRKVRGGDKEAMQQERLLRCAMAALEEGRPARTVTIDGEDEKQWKMLQLLTSKPILYVCNVGESDAASGNAHSNAVAEMATTQGNSHVIISAQIEEEISQFEEEEAEMFLAEMGLEEAGLDRLIRAGYELLALETYFTVGPKEARAWTIKNGTSAPQAAGVIHGDFERGFIRVETIAYNDFIGLGGENPAKEAGKMRAEGKSYTVQDGDVMHFLFNT
;
A
#
# COMPACT_ATOMS: atom_id res chain seq x y z
N MET A 1 -5.36 -11.41 5.37
CA MET A 1 -4.29 -10.50 5.84
C MET A 1 -4.35 -9.29 4.91
N GLY A 2 -4.51 -8.08 5.47
CA GLY A 2 -4.53 -6.82 4.71
C GLY A 2 -3.12 -6.47 4.22
N PHE A 3 -3.03 -5.64 3.18
CA PHE A 3 -1.77 -5.09 2.69
C PHE A 3 -1.30 -3.96 3.61
N ARG A 4 0.00 -3.95 3.91
CA ARG A 4 0.61 -3.03 4.87
C ARG A 4 1.57 -2.08 4.17
N MET A 5 1.39 -0.77 4.40
CA MET A 5 2.30 0.27 3.95
C MET A 5 3.00 0.91 5.16
N GLY A 6 4.32 0.90 5.17
CA GLY A 6 5.12 1.52 6.23
C GLY A 6 5.36 2.99 5.92
N ILE A 7 5.02 3.88 6.85
CA ILE A 7 5.34 5.31 6.74
C ILE A 7 6.73 5.55 7.30
N VAL A 8 7.65 6.01 6.46
CA VAL A 8 9.03 6.32 6.84
C VAL A 8 9.40 7.76 6.46
N GLY A 9 10.46 8.28 7.02
CA GLY A 9 11.01 9.60 6.71
C GLY A 9 11.86 10.12 7.88
N LEU A 10 12.62 11.18 7.66
CA LEU A 10 13.41 11.82 8.68
C LEU A 10 12.55 12.46 9.78
N PRO A 11 13.11 12.87 10.93
CA PRO A 11 12.39 13.66 11.92
C PRO A 11 11.87 14.98 11.31
N ASN A 12 10.73 15.46 11.82
CA ASN A 12 10.15 16.77 11.49
C ASN A 12 9.71 16.96 10.02
N VAL A 13 9.49 15.86 9.27
CA VAL A 13 8.95 15.91 7.90
C VAL A 13 7.42 15.84 7.83
N GLY A 14 6.72 15.75 9.01
CA GLY A 14 5.26 15.67 9.08
C GLY A 14 4.68 14.25 9.17
N LYS A 15 5.51 13.20 9.39
CA LYS A 15 5.03 11.81 9.52
C LYS A 15 3.95 11.62 10.56
N SER A 16 4.20 12.12 11.78
CA SER A 16 3.26 11.96 12.91
C SER A 16 1.95 12.70 12.66
N THR A 17 2.00 13.88 12.05
CA THR A 17 0.82 14.64 11.64
C THR A 17 -0.01 13.85 10.63
N LEU A 18 0.65 13.34 9.60
CA LEU A 18 0.02 12.50 8.57
C LEU A 18 -0.59 11.22 9.17
N PHE A 19 0.16 10.53 10.04
CA PHE A 19 -0.32 9.32 10.69
C PHE A 19 -1.48 9.61 11.66
N ASN A 20 -1.47 10.73 12.36
CA ASN A 20 -2.57 11.15 13.21
C ASN A 20 -3.84 11.43 12.40
N ALA A 21 -3.72 12.10 11.25
CA ALA A 21 -4.84 12.30 10.34
C ALA A 21 -5.41 10.96 9.85
N LEU A 22 -4.56 10.03 9.41
CA LEU A 22 -4.96 8.66 9.03
C LEU A 22 -5.68 7.93 10.16
N THR A 23 -5.15 7.99 11.39
CA THR A 23 -5.74 7.28 12.54
C THR A 23 -7.03 7.91 13.05
N LYS A 24 -7.17 9.23 12.99
CA LYS A 24 -8.44 9.92 13.30
C LYS A 24 -9.51 9.54 12.29
N THR A 25 -9.20 9.56 11.00
CA THR A 25 -10.09 9.10 9.93
C THR A 25 -10.47 7.63 10.13
N ALA A 26 -9.50 6.77 10.46
CA ALA A 26 -9.75 5.36 10.77
C ALA A 26 -10.65 5.18 12.01
N ALA A 27 -10.46 5.97 13.07
CA ALA A 27 -11.28 5.90 14.28
C ALA A 27 -12.72 6.36 14.04
N ALA A 28 -12.92 7.43 13.27
CA ALA A 28 -14.25 7.89 12.86
C ALA A 28 -14.98 6.83 12.02
N GLN A 29 -14.28 6.17 11.10
CA GLN A 29 -14.81 5.08 10.30
C GLN A 29 -15.09 3.81 11.14
N ALA A 30 -14.25 3.51 12.14
CA ALA A 30 -14.38 2.34 13.02
C ALA A 30 -15.59 2.43 13.97
N ALA A 31 -16.00 3.64 14.35
CA ALA A 31 -17.18 3.84 15.19
C ALA A 31 -18.46 3.25 14.57
N ASN A 32 -18.47 3.06 13.26
CA ASN A 32 -19.58 2.45 12.51
C ASN A 32 -19.47 0.92 12.38
N PHE A 33 -18.36 0.29 12.84
CA PHE A 33 -18.15 -1.16 12.70
C PHE A 33 -17.60 -1.77 14.00
N PRO A 34 -18.30 -2.74 14.62
CA PRO A 34 -17.78 -3.47 15.79
C PRO A 34 -16.59 -4.36 15.38
N PHE A 35 -15.58 -4.46 16.26
CA PHE A 35 -14.37 -5.31 16.16
C PHE A 35 -13.13 -4.70 15.45
N CYS A 36 -12.95 -3.38 15.43
CA CYS A 36 -11.65 -2.81 15.06
C CYS A 36 -10.70 -2.86 16.28
N THR A 37 -9.59 -3.59 16.16
CA THR A 37 -8.50 -3.57 17.14
C THR A 37 -7.61 -2.36 16.84
N ILE A 38 -7.43 -1.46 17.79
CA ILE A 38 -6.49 -0.35 17.69
C ILE A 38 -5.15 -0.86 18.22
N GLU A 39 -4.22 -1.17 17.33
CA GLU A 39 -2.84 -1.44 17.69
C GLU A 39 -2.05 -0.11 17.69
N PRO A 40 -1.15 0.12 18.65
CA PRO A 40 -0.27 1.29 18.62
C PRO A 40 0.51 1.34 17.30
N ASN A 41 0.58 2.51 16.68
CA ASN A 41 1.29 2.74 15.42
C ASN A 41 0.74 1.98 14.18
N VAL A 42 -0.51 1.50 14.24
CA VAL A 42 -1.20 0.85 13.10
C VAL A 42 -2.53 1.56 12.87
N GLY A 43 -2.75 2.05 11.64
CA GLY A 43 -4.00 2.66 11.21
C GLY A 43 -4.61 1.86 10.05
N GLU A 44 -5.84 1.38 10.19
CA GLU A 44 -6.62 0.80 9.09
C GLU A 44 -7.56 1.84 8.53
N VAL A 45 -7.43 2.17 7.26
CA VAL A 45 -8.27 3.14 6.56
C VAL A 45 -9.07 2.47 5.46
N ASN A 46 -10.24 3.01 5.18
CA ASN A 46 -11.05 2.56 4.06
C ASN A 46 -10.43 3.01 2.74
N VAL A 47 -10.47 2.14 1.73
CA VAL A 47 -10.08 2.50 0.37
C VAL A 47 -11.26 3.22 -0.29
N PRO A 48 -11.07 4.48 -0.73
CA PRO A 48 -12.13 5.24 -1.40
C PRO A 48 -12.52 4.57 -2.71
N ASP A 49 -13.78 4.16 -2.85
CA ASP A 49 -14.28 3.53 -4.08
C ASP A 49 -15.78 3.84 -4.28
N VAL A 50 -16.07 4.81 -5.13
CA VAL A 50 -17.44 5.25 -5.46
C VAL A 50 -18.28 4.13 -6.10
N ARG A 51 -17.66 3.05 -6.58
CA ARG A 51 -18.36 1.91 -7.16
C ARG A 51 -19.18 1.17 -6.12
N LEU A 52 -18.66 1.06 -4.89
CA LEU A 52 -19.35 0.39 -3.80
C LEU A 52 -20.67 1.07 -3.45
N ASP A 53 -20.69 2.40 -3.44
CA ASP A 53 -21.90 3.18 -3.13
C ASP A 53 -23.00 2.97 -4.16
N LYS A 54 -22.63 2.97 -5.43
CA LYS A 54 -23.57 2.72 -6.54
C LYS A 54 -24.11 1.29 -6.49
N LEU A 55 -23.26 0.29 -6.24
CA LEU A 55 -23.66 -1.10 -6.10
C LEU A 55 -24.62 -1.30 -4.91
N ALA A 56 -24.28 -0.73 -3.75
CA ALA A 56 -25.10 -0.80 -2.56
C ALA A 56 -26.49 -0.17 -2.76
N THR A 57 -26.54 0.97 -3.45
CA THR A 57 -27.78 1.69 -3.77
C THR A 57 -28.70 0.84 -4.67
N ILE A 58 -28.16 0.24 -5.74
CA ILE A 58 -28.94 -0.59 -6.67
C ILE A 58 -29.43 -1.85 -6.00
N ALA A 59 -28.58 -2.52 -5.21
CA ALA A 59 -28.94 -3.76 -4.49
C ALA A 59 -29.77 -3.50 -3.23
N LYS A 60 -29.94 -2.23 -2.83
CA LYS A 60 -30.58 -1.82 -1.57
C LYS A 60 -29.93 -2.49 -0.36
N SER A 61 -28.61 -2.57 -0.37
CA SER A 61 -27.84 -3.18 0.69
C SER A 61 -27.97 -2.40 2.00
N ILE A 62 -28.17 -3.10 3.11
CA ILE A 62 -28.28 -2.47 4.45
C ILE A 62 -26.92 -1.94 4.90
N ASN A 63 -25.85 -2.71 4.65
CA ASN A 63 -24.49 -2.37 5.07
C ASN A 63 -23.59 -2.19 3.86
N LYS A 64 -22.68 -1.21 3.94
CA LYS A 64 -21.58 -1.01 3.00
C LYS A 64 -20.26 -1.31 3.73
N ILE A 65 -19.45 -2.20 3.18
CA ILE A 65 -18.17 -2.59 3.79
C ILE A 65 -17.07 -2.32 2.74
N PRO A 66 -16.32 -1.22 2.86
CA PRO A 66 -15.24 -0.88 1.95
C PRO A 66 -14.05 -1.83 2.12
N ALA A 67 -13.20 -1.87 1.10
CA ALA A 67 -11.87 -2.44 1.21
C ALA A 67 -11.03 -1.62 2.20
N ARG A 68 -10.01 -2.23 2.82
CA ARG A 68 -9.17 -1.58 3.81
C ARG A 68 -7.70 -1.71 3.45
N MET A 69 -6.95 -0.67 3.78
CA MET A 69 -5.50 -0.62 3.71
C MET A 69 -4.93 -0.31 5.08
N THR A 70 -3.83 -0.95 5.43
CA THR A 70 -3.17 -0.78 6.72
C THR A 70 -1.93 0.09 6.54
N PHE A 71 -1.84 1.19 7.30
CA PHE A 71 -0.64 1.99 7.44
C PHE A 71 0.02 1.71 8.77
N VAL A 72 1.35 1.65 8.77
CA VAL A 72 2.16 1.42 9.97
C VAL A 72 3.09 2.62 10.14
N ASP A 73 2.94 3.35 11.25
CA ASP A 73 3.91 4.41 11.58
C ASP A 73 5.21 3.76 12.06
N ILE A 74 6.25 3.98 11.31
CA ILE A 74 7.57 3.48 11.63
C ILE A 74 8.39 4.64 12.17
N ALA A 75 8.72 4.60 13.46
CA ALA A 75 9.46 5.64 14.16
C ALA A 75 10.66 6.13 13.32
N GLY A 76 10.88 7.45 13.29
CA GLY A 76 11.82 8.09 12.37
C GLY A 76 13.23 7.51 12.42
N LEU A 77 13.80 7.31 11.24
CA LEU A 77 15.18 6.88 11.06
C LEU A 77 16.12 8.05 11.42
N VAL A 78 17.12 7.79 12.24
CA VAL A 78 18.24 8.71 12.46
C VAL A 78 19.45 8.16 11.74
N LYS A 79 20.27 9.03 11.18
CA LYS A 79 21.54 8.67 10.52
C LYS A 79 22.36 7.73 11.42
N GLY A 80 22.79 6.58 10.88
CA GLY A 80 23.52 5.56 11.63
C GLY A 80 22.65 4.49 12.30
N ALA A 81 21.35 4.42 12.01
CA ALA A 81 20.46 3.40 12.58
C ALA A 81 20.82 1.96 12.18
N SER A 82 21.47 1.77 11.05
CA SER A 82 22.00 0.46 10.62
C SER A 82 23.13 -0.06 11.53
N LYS A 83 23.86 0.85 12.23
CA LYS A 83 24.95 0.53 13.14
C LYS A 83 24.57 0.61 14.63
N GLY A 84 23.32 1.02 14.94
CA GLY A 84 22.86 1.29 16.30
C GLY A 84 22.28 0.07 16.98
N GLU A 85 22.56 -0.07 18.29
CA GLU A 85 21.86 -1.03 19.16
C GLU A 85 20.47 -0.46 19.51
N GLY A 86 19.43 -1.31 19.44
CA GLY A 86 18.10 -1.00 19.97
C GLY A 86 17.11 -0.46 18.96
N LEU A 87 16.83 0.86 18.96
CA LEU A 87 15.73 1.48 18.18
C LEU A 87 15.87 1.32 16.66
N GLY A 88 17.12 1.34 16.13
CA GLY A 88 17.36 1.14 14.70
C GLY A 88 16.98 -0.26 14.22
N ASN A 89 17.28 -1.29 15.01
CA ASN A 89 16.91 -2.67 14.67
C ASN A 89 15.39 -2.89 14.70
N GLN A 90 14.67 -2.22 15.61
CA GLN A 90 13.21 -2.28 15.67
C GLN A 90 12.58 -1.57 14.46
N PHE A 91 13.12 -0.42 14.08
CA PHE A 91 12.73 0.28 12.85
C PHE A 91 12.83 -0.63 11.61
N LEU A 92 14.00 -1.26 11.40
CA LEU A 92 14.22 -2.14 10.27
C LEU A 92 13.33 -3.40 10.31
N ALA A 93 13.03 -3.92 11.50
CA ALA A 93 12.10 -5.03 11.67
C ALA A 93 10.66 -4.65 11.26
N ASN A 94 10.20 -3.47 11.67
CA ASN A 94 8.88 -2.96 11.30
C ASN A 94 8.74 -2.79 9.78
N ILE A 95 9.77 -2.23 9.10
CA ILE A 95 9.76 -2.13 7.63
C ILE A 95 9.68 -3.53 6.99
N ARG A 96 10.37 -4.55 7.53
CA ARG A 96 10.31 -5.91 6.95
C ARG A 96 8.90 -6.48 6.89
N GLU A 97 8.05 -6.13 7.84
CA GLU A 97 6.67 -6.59 7.93
C GLU A 97 5.69 -5.88 6.99
N THR A 98 6.12 -4.82 6.31
CA THR A 98 5.28 -4.08 5.35
C THR A 98 5.45 -4.59 3.93
N ASP A 99 4.45 -4.33 3.06
CA ASP A 99 4.48 -4.70 1.63
C ASP A 99 5.08 -3.59 0.76
N ALA A 100 4.95 -2.32 1.18
CA ALA A 100 5.47 -1.14 0.51
C ALA A 100 5.87 -0.07 1.52
N ILE A 101 6.58 0.96 1.05
CA ILE A 101 7.05 2.10 1.84
C ILE A 101 6.40 3.38 1.32
N ALA A 102 5.72 4.12 2.21
CA ALA A 102 5.36 5.52 2.00
C ALA A 102 6.47 6.39 2.59
N HIS A 103 7.30 6.94 1.73
CA HIS A 103 8.45 7.75 2.12
C HIS A 103 8.07 9.22 2.16
N VAL A 104 7.83 9.74 3.36
CA VAL A 104 7.46 11.14 3.58
C VAL A 104 8.71 12.00 3.52
N VAL A 105 8.70 13.00 2.64
CA VAL A 105 9.76 13.98 2.46
C VAL A 105 9.23 15.38 2.70
N ARG A 106 10.03 16.22 3.35
CA ARG A 106 9.66 17.60 3.66
C ARG A 106 9.86 18.47 2.41
N CYS A 107 8.75 19.02 1.91
CA CYS A 107 8.73 19.93 0.77
C CYS A 107 8.13 21.29 1.14
N PHE A 108 8.23 21.70 2.41
CA PHE A 108 7.76 23.00 2.90
C PHE A 108 8.86 23.69 3.72
N GLU A 109 8.87 25.01 3.67
CA GLU A 109 9.70 25.85 4.52
C GLU A 109 8.89 26.29 5.75
N ASP A 110 9.52 26.22 6.93
CA ASP A 110 8.92 26.68 8.20
C ASP A 110 10.06 26.97 9.16
N ASP A 111 10.19 28.23 9.56
CA ASP A 111 11.26 28.72 10.44
C ASP A 111 11.12 28.20 11.89
N ASP A 112 9.92 27.81 12.30
CA ASP A 112 9.63 27.26 13.63
C ASP A 112 9.93 25.76 13.73
N ILE A 113 10.10 25.07 12.60
CA ILE A 113 10.37 23.63 12.53
C ILE A 113 11.81 23.39 12.11
N VAL A 114 12.66 23.02 13.07
CA VAL A 114 14.08 22.74 12.83
C VAL A 114 14.25 21.56 11.88
N HIS A 115 15.02 21.73 10.79
CA HIS A 115 15.46 20.64 9.93
C HIS A 115 16.73 19.99 10.48
N VAL A 116 16.93 18.68 10.22
CA VAL A 116 18.09 17.92 10.74
C VAL A 116 19.42 18.48 10.22
N ASP A 117 19.43 18.97 8.97
CA ASP A 117 20.61 19.51 8.28
C ASP A 117 20.52 21.04 8.03
N ASP A 118 19.73 21.77 8.85
CA ASP A 118 19.54 23.23 8.82
C ASP A 118 19.00 23.82 7.50
N HIS A 119 18.68 23.03 6.51
CA HIS A 119 18.04 23.43 5.24
C HIS A 119 17.16 22.32 4.69
N VAL A 120 16.14 22.67 3.92
CA VAL A 120 15.21 21.71 3.31
C VAL A 120 15.81 21.23 1.97
N ASP A 121 16.16 19.95 1.92
CA ASP A 121 16.59 19.26 0.69
C ASP A 121 15.95 17.86 0.63
N PRO A 122 14.73 17.74 0.04
CA PRO A 122 13.99 16.48 0.03
C PRO A 122 14.71 15.36 -0.73
N ILE A 123 15.60 15.69 -1.66
CA ILE A 123 16.39 14.69 -2.40
C ILE A 123 17.46 14.10 -1.49
N ALA A 124 18.23 14.95 -0.80
CA ALA A 124 19.24 14.50 0.16
C ALA A 124 18.60 13.71 1.31
N ASP A 125 17.43 14.15 1.79
CA ASP A 125 16.66 13.43 2.82
C ASP A 125 16.27 12.02 2.36
N ALA A 126 15.79 11.89 1.13
CA ALA A 126 15.44 10.60 0.55
C ALA A 126 16.65 9.67 0.40
N GLU A 127 17.80 10.21 -0.05
CA GLU A 127 19.05 9.46 -0.20
C GLU A 127 19.60 8.95 1.14
N ILE A 128 19.42 9.70 2.23
CA ILE A 128 19.84 9.25 3.58
C ILE A 128 19.06 7.99 3.98
N ILE A 129 17.75 7.97 3.81
CA ILE A 129 16.91 6.81 4.13
C ILE A 129 17.27 5.60 3.24
N ASP A 130 17.36 5.81 1.92
CA ASP A 130 17.71 4.74 0.98
C ASP A 130 19.09 4.15 1.30
N THR A 131 20.07 4.98 1.66
CA THR A 131 21.42 4.53 2.04
C THR A 131 21.38 3.66 3.31
N GLU A 132 20.67 4.06 4.35
CA GLU A 132 20.56 3.27 5.58
C GLU A 132 19.86 1.91 5.33
N LEU A 133 18.83 1.88 4.49
CA LEU A 133 18.15 0.64 4.11
C LEU A 133 19.07 -0.28 3.30
N MET A 134 19.86 0.27 2.36
CA MET A 134 20.83 -0.49 1.58
C MET A 134 21.93 -1.08 2.46
N LEU A 135 22.48 -0.30 3.40
CA LEU A 135 23.49 -0.79 4.35
C LEU A 135 22.96 -1.94 5.23
N ALA A 136 21.72 -1.84 5.69
CA ALA A 136 21.07 -2.90 6.47
C ALA A 136 20.84 -4.18 5.65
N ASP A 137 20.48 -4.02 4.36
CA ASP A 137 20.33 -5.15 3.45
C ASP A 137 21.69 -5.81 3.15
N MET A 138 22.74 -5.02 2.90
CA MET A 138 24.10 -5.53 2.68
C MET A 138 24.55 -6.41 3.85
N GLU A 139 24.41 -5.93 5.09
CA GLU A 139 24.76 -6.70 6.28
C GLU A 139 23.95 -8.01 6.39
N SER A 140 22.65 -7.94 6.12
CA SER A 140 21.75 -9.11 6.14
C SER A 140 22.12 -10.12 5.05
N VAL A 141 22.41 -9.67 3.82
CA VAL A 141 22.79 -10.51 2.70
C VAL A 141 24.15 -11.18 2.96
N GLU A 142 25.13 -10.42 3.45
CA GLU A 142 26.47 -10.97 3.78
C GLU A 142 26.37 -12.09 4.81
N LYS A 143 25.66 -11.88 5.92
CA LYS A 143 25.43 -12.92 6.94
C LYS A 143 24.77 -14.17 6.36
N ARG A 144 23.78 -14.00 5.49
CA ARG A 144 23.09 -15.12 4.85
C ARG A 144 23.99 -15.88 3.89
N LEU A 145 24.79 -15.17 3.09
CA LEU A 145 25.77 -15.81 2.20
C LEU A 145 26.78 -16.64 2.97
N GLN A 146 27.30 -16.15 4.10
CA GLN A 146 28.20 -16.92 4.97
C GLN A 146 27.54 -18.22 5.52
N ASN A 147 26.28 -18.12 5.93
CA ASN A 147 25.54 -19.23 6.53
C ASN A 147 25.16 -20.33 5.52
N ILE A 148 24.89 -19.97 4.25
CA ILE A 148 24.38 -20.89 3.25
C ILE A 148 25.48 -21.75 2.59
N VAL A 149 26.76 -21.34 2.70
CA VAL A 149 27.93 -22.00 2.05
C VAL A 149 27.97 -23.51 2.22
N ARG A 150 27.68 -24.01 3.43
CA ARG A 150 27.74 -25.46 3.72
C ARG A 150 26.66 -26.23 2.95
N LYS A 151 25.45 -25.71 2.86
CA LYS A 151 24.33 -26.33 2.14
C LYS A 151 24.58 -26.32 0.63
N VAL A 152 25.09 -25.21 0.11
CA VAL A 152 25.50 -25.09 -1.30
C VAL A 152 26.54 -26.09 -1.68
N ARG A 153 27.60 -26.26 -0.85
CA ARG A 153 28.65 -27.28 -1.06
C ARG A 153 28.10 -28.69 -0.98
N GLY A 154 27.01 -28.91 -0.24
CA GLY A 154 26.30 -30.18 -0.15
C GLY A 154 25.38 -30.47 -1.35
N GLY A 155 25.27 -29.58 -2.33
CA GLY A 155 24.43 -29.74 -3.52
C GLY A 155 22.95 -29.49 -3.30
N ASP A 156 22.56 -28.78 -2.24
CA ASP A 156 21.17 -28.39 -1.97
C ASP A 156 20.72 -27.36 -3.02
N LYS A 157 19.72 -27.75 -3.83
CA LYS A 157 19.24 -26.92 -4.95
C LYS A 157 18.57 -25.62 -4.50
N GLU A 158 17.82 -25.65 -3.40
CA GLU A 158 17.17 -24.45 -2.86
C GLU A 158 18.23 -23.48 -2.33
N ALA A 159 19.27 -23.99 -1.64
CA ALA A 159 20.38 -23.19 -1.18
C ALA A 159 21.18 -22.57 -2.33
N MET A 160 21.39 -23.29 -3.43
CA MET A 160 22.06 -22.76 -4.63
C MET A 160 21.24 -21.65 -5.29
N GLN A 161 19.92 -21.80 -5.39
CA GLN A 161 19.03 -20.76 -5.91
C GLN A 161 19.05 -19.52 -4.99
N GLN A 162 18.96 -19.72 -3.67
CA GLN A 162 19.02 -18.62 -2.71
C GLN A 162 20.37 -17.90 -2.75
N GLU A 163 21.51 -18.62 -2.87
CA GLU A 163 22.84 -18.01 -3.03
C GLU A 163 22.89 -17.11 -4.27
N ARG A 164 22.39 -17.59 -5.40
CA ARG A 164 22.37 -16.82 -6.65
C ARG A 164 21.60 -15.53 -6.48
N LEU A 165 20.41 -15.57 -5.89
CA LEU A 165 19.58 -14.39 -5.65
C LEU A 165 20.23 -13.42 -4.67
N LEU A 166 20.82 -13.90 -3.58
CA LEU A 166 21.58 -13.08 -2.63
C LEU A 166 22.77 -12.39 -3.29
N ARG A 167 23.48 -13.06 -4.20
CA ARG A 167 24.59 -12.43 -4.95
C ARG A 167 24.09 -11.38 -5.93
N CYS A 168 22.96 -11.58 -6.59
CA CYS A 168 22.34 -10.55 -7.44
C CYS A 168 21.96 -9.30 -6.61
N ALA A 169 21.40 -9.50 -5.42
CA ALA A 169 21.09 -8.40 -4.51
C ALA A 169 22.36 -7.65 -4.07
N MET A 170 23.41 -8.41 -3.62
CA MET A 170 24.65 -7.82 -3.17
C MET A 170 25.31 -6.96 -4.26
N ALA A 171 25.37 -7.47 -5.49
CA ALA A 171 25.96 -6.72 -6.60
C ALA A 171 25.25 -5.37 -6.86
N ALA A 172 23.94 -5.33 -6.79
CA ALA A 172 23.20 -4.07 -6.92
C ALA A 172 23.49 -3.11 -5.76
N LEU A 173 23.49 -3.63 -4.52
CA LEU A 173 23.73 -2.83 -3.31
C LEU A 173 25.16 -2.28 -3.28
N GLU A 174 26.17 -3.05 -3.69
CA GLU A 174 27.57 -2.59 -3.81
C GLU A 174 27.76 -1.48 -4.85
N GLU A 175 26.90 -1.44 -5.87
CA GLU A 175 26.86 -0.35 -6.86
C GLU A 175 26.01 0.86 -6.38
N GLY A 176 25.53 0.86 -5.14
CA GLY A 176 24.65 1.90 -4.60
C GLY A 176 23.23 1.88 -5.18
N ARG A 177 22.80 0.73 -5.71
CA ARG A 177 21.45 0.55 -6.27
C ARG A 177 20.60 -0.31 -5.35
N PRO A 178 19.36 0.09 -5.03
CA PRO A 178 18.45 -0.69 -4.19
C PRO A 178 18.05 -2.00 -4.87
N ALA A 179 17.76 -3.04 -4.07
CA ALA A 179 17.42 -4.37 -4.57
C ALA A 179 16.19 -4.41 -5.49
N ARG A 180 15.27 -3.43 -5.40
CA ARG A 180 14.12 -3.28 -6.31
C ARG A 180 14.50 -3.03 -7.78
N THR A 181 15.74 -2.59 -8.06
CA THR A 181 16.25 -2.39 -9.42
C THR A 181 16.74 -3.67 -10.09
N VAL A 182 16.82 -4.78 -9.35
CA VAL A 182 17.25 -6.08 -9.88
C VAL A 182 16.09 -6.73 -10.61
N THR A 183 16.30 -7.05 -11.89
CA THR A 183 15.30 -7.83 -12.67
C THR A 183 15.35 -9.29 -12.24
N ILE A 184 14.22 -9.84 -11.85
CA ILE A 184 14.07 -11.23 -11.40
C ILE A 184 13.17 -11.97 -12.36
N ASP A 185 13.58 -13.18 -12.77
CA ASP A 185 12.76 -14.07 -13.58
C ASP A 185 11.53 -14.56 -12.80
N GLY A 186 10.39 -14.73 -13.47
CA GLY A 186 9.12 -15.09 -12.82
C GLY A 186 9.18 -16.34 -11.95
N GLU A 187 10.02 -17.33 -12.31
CA GLU A 187 10.23 -18.54 -11.51
C GLU A 187 10.91 -18.26 -10.15
N ASP A 188 11.69 -17.19 -10.06
CA ASP A 188 12.43 -16.79 -8.87
C ASP A 188 11.69 -15.76 -7.99
N GLU A 189 10.62 -15.15 -8.48
CA GLU A 189 9.91 -14.09 -7.73
C GLU A 189 9.51 -14.51 -6.33
N LYS A 190 9.03 -15.75 -6.17
CA LYS A 190 8.63 -16.27 -4.86
C LYS A 190 9.82 -16.32 -3.90
N GLN A 191 10.94 -16.84 -4.36
CA GLN A 191 12.17 -16.94 -3.56
C GLN A 191 12.78 -15.57 -3.28
N TRP A 192 12.71 -14.64 -4.25
CA TRP A 192 13.13 -13.26 -4.05
C TRP A 192 12.33 -12.56 -2.95
N LYS A 193 11.00 -12.66 -2.98
CA LYS A 193 10.11 -12.13 -1.93
C LYS A 193 10.42 -12.72 -0.55
N MET A 194 10.80 -14.01 -0.48
CA MET A 194 11.22 -14.67 0.77
C MET A 194 12.53 -14.13 1.34
N LEU A 195 13.35 -13.42 0.56
CA LEU A 195 14.54 -12.76 1.09
C LEU A 195 14.19 -11.60 2.02
N GLN A 196 13.00 -11.01 1.88
CA GLN A 196 12.50 -9.90 2.71
C GLN A 196 13.51 -8.74 2.79
N LEU A 197 14.14 -8.40 1.66
CA LEU A 197 15.03 -7.26 1.60
C LEU A 197 14.23 -5.97 1.73
N LEU A 198 14.74 -5.03 2.50
CA LEU A 198 14.12 -3.74 2.76
C LEU A 198 14.01 -2.93 1.47
N THR A 199 15.11 -2.90 0.71
CA THR A 199 15.23 -2.15 -0.53
C THR A 199 14.60 -2.84 -1.74
N SER A 200 14.05 -4.07 -1.58
CA SER A 200 13.25 -4.73 -2.62
C SER A 200 11.79 -4.26 -2.64
N LYS A 201 11.36 -3.55 -1.60
CA LYS A 201 9.99 -3.05 -1.48
C LYS A 201 9.76 -1.87 -2.42
N PRO A 202 8.56 -1.76 -3.04
CA PRO A 202 8.16 -0.59 -3.80
C PRO A 202 8.04 0.63 -2.89
N ILE A 203 8.36 1.81 -3.42
CA ILE A 203 8.33 3.09 -2.70
C ILE A 203 7.34 4.04 -3.36
N LEU A 204 6.53 4.71 -2.51
CA LEU A 204 5.73 5.86 -2.85
C LEU A 204 6.31 7.07 -2.11
N TYR A 205 6.82 8.07 -2.85
CA TYR A 205 7.25 9.31 -2.24
C TYR A 205 6.04 10.19 -1.89
N VAL A 206 5.97 10.64 -0.65
CA VAL A 206 4.91 11.50 -0.13
C VAL A 206 5.51 12.88 0.10
N CYS A 207 5.31 13.78 -0.86
CA CYS A 207 5.79 15.16 -0.81
C CYS A 207 4.89 15.96 0.14
N ASN A 208 5.30 16.16 1.39
CA ASN A 208 4.57 16.97 2.33
C ASN A 208 4.89 18.45 2.10
N VAL A 209 3.92 19.19 1.56
CA VAL A 209 4.02 20.62 1.23
C VAL A 209 3.24 21.48 2.22
N GLY A 210 3.46 22.79 2.19
CA GLY A 210 2.63 23.77 2.91
C GLY A 210 1.21 23.85 2.32
N GLU A 211 0.29 24.44 3.06
CA GLU A 211 -1.12 24.54 2.65
C GLU A 211 -1.30 25.25 1.30
N SER A 212 -0.57 26.35 1.05
CA SER A 212 -0.63 27.11 -0.20
C SER A 212 -0.22 26.30 -1.43
N ASP A 213 0.56 25.24 -1.24
CA ASP A 213 1.15 24.43 -2.31
C ASP A 213 0.42 23.09 -2.50
N ALA A 214 -0.61 22.80 -1.68
CA ALA A 214 -1.28 21.51 -1.65
C ALA A 214 -1.95 21.12 -2.98
N ALA A 215 -2.45 22.13 -3.73
CA ALA A 215 -3.11 21.90 -5.02
C ALA A 215 -2.13 21.77 -6.19
N SER A 216 -1.02 22.53 -6.20
CA SER A 216 -0.11 22.63 -7.35
C SER A 216 1.29 22.07 -7.13
N GLY A 217 1.66 21.83 -5.88
CA GLY A 217 3.05 21.54 -5.49
C GLY A 217 3.94 22.79 -5.57
N ASN A 218 5.23 22.57 -5.36
CA ASN A 218 6.27 23.61 -5.40
C ASN A 218 7.58 23.07 -6.00
N ALA A 219 8.65 23.86 -5.97
CA ALA A 219 9.95 23.48 -6.55
C ALA A 219 10.51 22.19 -5.91
N HIS A 220 10.36 22.02 -4.60
CA HIS A 220 10.83 20.83 -3.87
C HIS A 220 10.04 19.57 -4.27
N SER A 221 8.71 19.64 -4.30
CA SER A 221 7.87 18.51 -4.72
C SER A 221 8.07 18.13 -6.18
N ASN A 222 8.32 19.12 -7.06
CA ASN A 222 8.66 18.87 -8.47
C ASN A 222 9.99 18.15 -8.63
N ALA A 223 11.02 18.53 -7.85
CA ALA A 223 12.30 17.82 -7.85
C ALA A 223 12.16 16.36 -7.40
N VAL A 224 11.35 16.10 -6.36
CA VAL A 224 11.04 14.73 -5.93
C VAL A 224 10.27 13.95 -7.00
N ALA A 225 9.33 14.59 -7.70
CA ALA A 225 8.58 13.98 -8.80
C ALA A 225 9.48 13.53 -9.95
N GLU A 226 10.46 14.36 -10.32
CA GLU A 226 11.44 14.05 -11.35
C GLU A 226 12.36 12.90 -10.91
N MET A 227 12.86 12.93 -9.67
CA MET A 227 13.65 11.85 -9.09
C MET A 227 12.85 10.53 -9.07
N ALA A 228 11.62 10.55 -8.56
CA ALA A 228 10.76 9.37 -8.50
C ALA A 228 10.53 8.76 -9.89
N THR A 229 10.21 9.59 -10.87
CA THR A 229 10.00 9.16 -12.27
C THR A 229 11.27 8.51 -12.84
N THR A 230 12.44 9.11 -12.61
CA THR A 230 13.73 8.57 -13.08
C THR A 230 14.05 7.22 -12.46
N GLN A 231 13.64 7.00 -11.20
CA GLN A 231 13.81 5.75 -10.49
C GLN A 231 12.70 4.72 -10.77
N GLY A 232 11.67 5.05 -11.57
CA GLY A 232 10.50 4.21 -11.81
C GLY A 232 9.58 4.06 -10.59
N ASN A 233 9.63 5.03 -9.67
CA ASN A 233 8.78 5.11 -8.48
C ASN A 233 7.62 6.10 -8.69
N SER A 234 6.60 6.02 -7.83
CA SER A 234 5.46 6.95 -7.80
C SER A 234 5.65 8.03 -6.73
N HIS A 235 4.93 9.14 -6.87
CA HIS A 235 4.87 10.20 -5.88
C HIS A 235 3.45 10.73 -5.71
N VAL A 236 3.16 11.32 -4.55
CA VAL A 236 1.95 12.08 -4.26
C VAL A 236 2.31 13.39 -3.54
N ILE A 237 1.52 14.43 -3.77
CA ILE A 237 1.63 15.70 -3.05
C ILE A 237 0.53 15.72 -1.99
N ILE A 238 0.89 16.05 -0.75
CA ILE A 238 -0.03 16.14 0.37
C ILE A 238 0.36 17.28 1.29
N SER A 239 -0.61 17.93 1.93
CA SER A 239 -0.34 18.77 3.10
C SER A 239 -0.84 18.07 4.34
N ALA A 240 0.08 17.58 5.16
CA ALA A 240 -0.29 16.87 6.37
C ALA A 240 -1.10 17.74 7.35
N GLN A 241 -0.93 19.05 7.28
CA GLN A 241 -1.68 20.02 8.09
C GLN A 241 -3.14 20.10 7.62
N ILE A 242 -3.39 20.23 6.31
CA ILE A 242 -4.73 20.18 5.74
C ILE A 242 -5.43 18.86 6.10
N GLU A 243 -4.73 17.73 5.99
CA GLU A 243 -5.30 16.42 6.32
C GLU A 243 -5.68 16.31 7.80
N GLU A 244 -4.87 16.89 8.70
CA GLU A 244 -5.18 16.93 10.11
C GLU A 244 -6.43 17.79 10.40
N GLU A 245 -6.62 18.90 9.71
CA GLU A 245 -7.81 19.75 9.83
C GLU A 245 -9.04 19.04 9.29
N ILE A 246 -8.99 18.50 8.07
CA ILE A 246 -10.10 17.76 7.45
C ILE A 246 -10.55 16.59 8.32
N SER A 247 -9.62 15.90 8.98
CA SER A 247 -9.93 14.77 9.87
C SER A 247 -10.84 15.13 11.07
N GLN A 248 -11.10 16.41 11.29
CA GLN A 248 -11.95 16.92 12.37
C GLN A 248 -13.33 17.38 11.88
N PHE A 249 -13.54 17.44 10.55
CA PHE A 249 -14.78 17.92 9.95
C PHE A 249 -15.75 16.77 9.65
N GLU A 250 -17.02 17.10 9.61
CA GLU A 250 -18.03 16.23 8.99
C GLU A 250 -17.90 16.29 7.45
N GLU A 251 -18.43 15.29 6.75
CA GLU A 251 -18.24 15.09 5.30
C GLU A 251 -18.56 16.35 4.47
N GLU A 252 -19.69 17.01 4.74
CA GLU A 252 -20.11 18.23 4.03
C GLU A 252 -19.16 19.41 4.29
N GLU A 253 -18.66 19.55 5.53
CA GLU A 253 -17.71 20.60 5.90
C GLU A 253 -16.35 20.35 5.25
N ALA A 254 -15.90 19.09 5.21
CA ALA A 254 -14.67 18.67 4.56
C ALA A 254 -14.67 18.97 3.06
N GLU A 255 -15.79 18.67 2.34
CA GLU A 255 -15.95 18.98 0.92
C GLU A 255 -15.89 20.49 0.66
N MET A 256 -16.54 21.30 1.50
CA MET A 256 -16.50 22.76 1.37
C MET A 256 -15.08 23.31 1.58
N PHE A 257 -14.37 22.83 2.59
CA PHE A 257 -13.00 23.24 2.89
C PHE A 257 -12.03 22.86 1.75
N LEU A 258 -12.13 21.63 1.21
CA LEU A 258 -11.34 21.20 0.06
C LEU A 258 -11.58 22.09 -1.17
N ALA A 259 -12.85 22.43 -1.45
CA ALA A 259 -13.20 23.30 -2.57
C ALA A 259 -12.62 24.72 -2.40
N GLU A 260 -12.62 25.28 -1.17
CA GLU A 260 -12.01 26.58 -0.86
C GLU A 260 -10.50 26.56 -1.08
N MET A 261 -9.83 25.43 -0.72
CA MET A 261 -8.40 25.23 -0.94
C MET A 261 -8.05 24.88 -2.40
N GLY A 262 -9.03 24.75 -3.29
CA GLY A 262 -8.84 24.38 -4.70
C GLY A 262 -8.46 22.92 -4.89
N LEU A 263 -8.81 22.05 -3.94
CA LEU A 263 -8.59 20.62 -3.96
C LEU A 263 -9.87 19.88 -4.38
N GLU A 264 -9.74 18.91 -5.27
CA GLU A 264 -10.87 18.06 -5.71
C GLU A 264 -11.14 16.93 -4.72
N GLU A 265 -10.13 16.52 -3.95
CA GLU A 265 -10.20 15.41 -2.99
C GLU A 265 -9.13 15.55 -1.90
N ALA A 266 -9.30 14.85 -0.80
CA ALA A 266 -8.31 14.79 0.28
C ALA A 266 -6.99 14.16 -0.20
N GLY A 267 -5.86 14.65 0.31
CA GLY A 267 -4.55 14.08 -0.01
C GLY A 267 -4.39 12.65 0.51
N LEU A 268 -5.05 12.31 1.63
CA LEU A 268 -5.11 10.94 2.12
C LEU A 268 -5.76 9.99 1.13
N ASP A 269 -6.82 10.38 0.45
CA ASP A 269 -7.48 9.55 -0.56
C ASP A 269 -6.55 9.31 -1.76
N ARG A 270 -5.80 10.35 -2.18
CA ARG A 270 -4.74 10.21 -3.20
C ARG A 270 -3.64 9.26 -2.75
N LEU A 271 -3.19 9.39 -1.50
CA LEU A 271 -2.17 8.51 -0.91
C LEU A 271 -2.62 7.05 -0.89
N ILE A 272 -3.85 6.78 -0.43
CA ILE A 272 -4.41 5.44 -0.36
C ILE A 272 -4.52 4.83 -1.77
N ARG A 273 -5.01 5.60 -2.73
CA ARG A 273 -5.16 5.16 -4.13
C ARG A 273 -3.81 4.88 -4.78
N ALA A 274 -2.83 5.79 -4.62
CA ALA A 274 -1.48 5.58 -5.14
C ALA A 274 -0.80 4.36 -4.50
N GLY A 275 -1.02 4.12 -3.21
CA GLY A 275 -0.54 2.91 -2.52
C GLY A 275 -1.19 1.63 -3.04
N TYR A 276 -2.47 1.69 -3.38
CA TYR A 276 -3.23 0.59 -3.98
C TYR A 276 -2.67 0.22 -5.36
N GLU A 277 -2.43 1.21 -6.20
CA GLU A 277 -1.82 1.06 -7.52
C GLU A 277 -0.38 0.53 -7.42
N LEU A 278 0.43 1.10 -6.51
CA LEU A 278 1.82 0.68 -6.29
C LEU A 278 1.95 -0.80 -5.95
N LEU A 279 1.01 -1.33 -5.17
CA LEU A 279 0.95 -2.73 -4.76
C LEU A 279 0.27 -3.64 -5.79
N ALA A 280 -0.14 -3.09 -6.96
CA ALA A 280 -0.90 -3.77 -8.00
C ALA A 280 -2.14 -4.47 -7.42
N LEU A 281 -2.91 -3.74 -6.59
CA LEU A 281 -4.13 -4.22 -5.97
C LEU A 281 -5.34 -3.92 -6.86
N GLU A 282 -6.31 -4.81 -6.81
CA GLU A 282 -7.60 -4.71 -7.48
C GLU A 282 -8.73 -4.99 -6.49
N THR A 283 -9.91 -4.54 -6.85
CA THR A 283 -11.11 -4.72 -6.03
C THR A 283 -12.15 -5.52 -6.79
N TYR A 284 -12.67 -6.57 -6.18
CA TYR A 284 -13.93 -7.18 -6.60
C TYR A 284 -15.00 -6.97 -5.52
N PHE A 285 -16.25 -7.15 -5.89
CA PHE A 285 -17.39 -6.89 -5.02
C PHE A 285 -18.24 -8.14 -4.82
N THR A 286 -18.77 -8.29 -3.61
CA THR A 286 -19.90 -9.16 -3.33
C THR A 286 -21.09 -8.28 -2.95
N VAL A 287 -22.24 -8.51 -3.57
CA VAL A 287 -23.37 -7.60 -3.46
C VAL A 287 -24.65 -8.41 -3.13
N GLY A 288 -25.35 -7.99 -2.11
CA GLY A 288 -26.61 -8.60 -1.72
C GLY A 288 -27.45 -7.67 -0.82
N PRO A 289 -28.69 -8.05 -0.47
CA PRO A 289 -29.58 -7.18 0.34
C PRO A 289 -29.04 -6.88 1.74
N LYS A 290 -28.24 -7.78 2.31
CA LYS A 290 -27.67 -7.58 3.65
C LYS A 290 -26.45 -6.67 3.62
N GLU A 291 -25.58 -6.88 2.66
CA GLU A 291 -24.34 -6.10 2.51
C GLU A 291 -23.88 -6.01 1.06
N ALA A 292 -23.23 -4.90 0.73
CA ALA A 292 -22.32 -4.74 -0.39
C ALA A 292 -20.93 -4.59 0.17
N ARG A 293 -19.97 -5.39 -0.31
CA ARG A 293 -18.62 -5.42 0.22
C ARG A 293 -17.58 -5.43 -0.87
N ALA A 294 -16.56 -4.60 -0.69
CA ALA A 294 -15.37 -4.55 -1.51
C ALA A 294 -14.27 -5.45 -0.91
N TRP A 295 -13.60 -6.22 -1.77
CA TRP A 295 -12.55 -7.15 -1.40
C TRP A 295 -11.27 -6.84 -2.16
N THR A 296 -10.17 -6.74 -1.45
CA THR A 296 -8.86 -6.46 -2.04
C THR A 296 -8.17 -7.75 -2.46
N ILE A 297 -7.68 -7.77 -3.69
CA ILE A 297 -6.86 -8.85 -4.26
C ILE A 297 -5.65 -8.25 -4.99
N LYS A 298 -4.66 -9.07 -5.31
CA LYS A 298 -3.58 -8.70 -6.25
C LYS A 298 -4.04 -8.91 -7.67
N ASN A 299 -3.57 -8.07 -8.58
CA ASN A 299 -3.73 -8.28 -10.00
C ASN A 299 -3.27 -9.70 -10.39
N GLY A 300 -4.03 -10.36 -11.27
CA GLY A 300 -3.76 -11.74 -11.67
C GLY A 300 -4.28 -12.82 -10.70
N THR A 301 -5.01 -12.45 -9.64
CA THR A 301 -5.60 -13.42 -8.70
C THR A 301 -6.67 -14.28 -9.38
N SER A 302 -6.58 -15.59 -9.23
CA SER A 302 -7.60 -16.53 -9.75
C SER A 302 -8.87 -16.54 -8.89
N ALA A 303 -10.00 -16.94 -9.47
CA ALA A 303 -11.28 -17.01 -8.78
C ALA A 303 -11.25 -17.86 -7.48
N PRO A 304 -10.60 -19.03 -7.40
CA PRO A 304 -10.47 -19.76 -6.14
C PRO A 304 -9.69 -18.98 -5.06
N GLN A 305 -8.60 -18.31 -5.46
CA GLN A 305 -7.81 -17.49 -4.53
C GLN A 305 -8.61 -16.28 -4.04
N ALA A 306 -9.39 -15.63 -4.90
CA ALA A 306 -10.30 -14.56 -4.52
C ALA A 306 -11.37 -15.05 -3.54
N ALA A 307 -11.96 -16.24 -3.76
CA ALA A 307 -12.85 -16.89 -2.79
C ALA A 307 -12.16 -17.13 -1.43
N GLY A 308 -10.86 -17.45 -1.45
CA GLY A 308 -10.01 -17.63 -0.27
C GLY A 308 -9.86 -16.36 0.57
N VAL A 309 -9.92 -15.18 -0.04
CA VAL A 309 -9.89 -13.89 0.67
C VAL A 309 -11.13 -13.72 1.57
N ILE A 310 -12.26 -14.26 1.14
CA ILE A 310 -13.50 -14.27 1.96
C ILE A 310 -13.36 -15.26 3.12
N HIS A 311 -13.01 -16.51 2.79
CA HIS A 311 -12.77 -17.57 3.77
C HIS A 311 -12.02 -18.73 3.15
N GLY A 312 -11.07 -19.34 3.87
CA GLY A 312 -10.28 -20.47 3.36
C GLY A 312 -11.11 -21.69 2.93
N ASP A 313 -12.31 -21.88 3.50
CA ASP A 313 -13.22 -22.95 3.07
C ASP A 313 -13.80 -22.69 1.68
N PHE A 314 -14.00 -21.43 1.30
CA PHE A 314 -14.48 -21.05 -0.03
C PHE A 314 -13.46 -21.41 -1.10
N GLU A 315 -12.17 -21.22 -0.83
CA GLU A 315 -11.09 -21.62 -1.72
C GLU A 315 -11.04 -23.16 -1.87
N ARG A 316 -11.03 -23.87 -0.73
CA ARG A 316 -10.95 -25.34 -0.74
C ARG A 316 -12.16 -26.01 -1.41
N GLY A 317 -13.34 -25.47 -1.14
CA GLY A 317 -14.60 -25.98 -1.66
C GLY A 317 -15.02 -25.36 -2.99
N PHE A 318 -14.20 -24.53 -3.64
CA PHE A 318 -14.56 -23.77 -4.83
C PHE A 318 -15.10 -24.65 -5.96
N ILE A 319 -16.31 -24.35 -6.45
CA ILE A 319 -16.94 -25.02 -7.58
C ILE A 319 -16.86 -24.12 -8.82
N ARG A 320 -17.45 -22.93 -8.72
CA ARG A 320 -17.48 -21.90 -9.77
C ARG A 320 -17.84 -20.55 -9.15
N VAL A 321 -17.72 -19.50 -9.94
CA VAL A 321 -18.20 -18.17 -9.58
C VAL A 321 -19.14 -17.65 -10.66
N GLU A 322 -20.22 -17.00 -10.25
CA GLU A 322 -21.08 -16.21 -11.13
C GLU A 322 -20.58 -14.77 -11.03
N THR A 323 -20.19 -14.18 -12.18
CA THR A 323 -19.59 -12.84 -12.23
C THR A 323 -20.31 -11.94 -13.22
N ILE A 324 -20.46 -10.67 -12.85
CA ILE A 324 -21.02 -9.62 -13.70
C ILE A 324 -20.01 -8.46 -13.65
N ALA A 325 -19.61 -7.92 -14.80
CA ALA A 325 -18.78 -6.73 -14.82
C ALA A 325 -19.52 -5.53 -14.19
N TYR A 326 -18.80 -4.70 -13.45
CA TYR A 326 -19.37 -3.52 -12.77
C TYR A 326 -20.26 -2.68 -13.69
N ASN A 327 -19.77 -2.34 -14.89
CA ASN A 327 -20.50 -1.50 -15.82
C ASN A 327 -21.81 -2.16 -16.31
N ASP A 328 -21.81 -3.47 -16.53
CA ASP A 328 -23.03 -4.20 -16.90
C ASP A 328 -24.02 -4.24 -15.72
N PHE A 329 -23.53 -4.42 -14.48
CA PHE A 329 -24.38 -4.43 -13.29
C PHE A 329 -25.08 -3.08 -13.08
N ILE A 330 -24.32 -1.98 -13.19
CA ILE A 330 -24.86 -0.62 -13.02
C ILE A 330 -25.79 -0.25 -14.19
N GLY A 331 -25.34 -0.50 -15.43
CA GLY A 331 -26.08 -0.11 -16.63
C GLY A 331 -27.41 -0.83 -16.81
N LEU A 332 -27.52 -2.06 -16.32
CA LEU A 332 -28.75 -2.86 -16.37
C LEU A 332 -29.62 -2.75 -15.10
N GLY A 333 -29.09 -2.15 -14.03
CA GLY A 333 -29.85 -1.89 -12.81
C GLY A 333 -29.87 -3.06 -11.83
N GLY A 334 -28.85 -3.93 -11.85
CA GLY A 334 -28.65 -4.98 -10.86
C GLY A 334 -28.49 -6.40 -11.39
N GLU A 335 -28.41 -7.37 -10.48
CA GLU A 335 -28.08 -8.76 -10.78
C GLU A 335 -29.11 -9.42 -11.70
N ASN A 336 -30.40 -9.36 -11.37
CA ASN A 336 -31.45 -10.04 -12.12
C ASN A 336 -31.57 -9.51 -13.58
N PRO A 337 -31.61 -8.19 -13.84
CA PRO A 337 -31.60 -7.68 -15.20
C PRO A 337 -30.34 -8.03 -15.97
N ALA A 338 -29.18 -8.05 -15.31
CA ALA A 338 -27.92 -8.46 -15.94
C ALA A 338 -27.94 -9.95 -16.31
N LYS A 339 -28.52 -10.79 -15.50
CA LYS A 339 -28.71 -12.22 -15.78
C LYS A 339 -29.68 -12.44 -16.96
N GLU A 340 -30.81 -11.74 -17.00
CA GLU A 340 -31.78 -11.79 -18.10
C GLU A 340 -31.17 -11.29 -19.43
N ALA A 341 -30.28 -10.31 -19.36
CA ALA A 341 -29.52 -9.79 -20.51
C ALA A 341 -28.35 -10.69 -20.94
N GLY A 342 -28.11 -11.82 -20.24
CA GLY A 342 -27.00 -12.74 -20.54
C GLY A 342 -25.62 -12.20 -20.16
N LYS A 343 -25.54 -11.23 -19.25
CA LYS A 343 -24.29 -10.61 -18.80
C LYS A 343 -23.68 -11.27 -17.56
N MET A 344 -24.41 -12.13 -16.90
CA MET A 344 -23.89 -12.98 -15.84
C MET A 344 -23.15 -14.17 -16.45
N ARG A 345 -21.87 -14.27 -16.19
CA ARG A 345 -20.99 -15.36 -16.67
C ARG A 345 -20.74 -16.35 -15.56
N ALA A 346 -20.69 -17.63 -15.88
CA ALA A 346 -20.26 -18.68 -14.96
C ALA A 346 -18.81 -19.03 -15.27
N GLU A 347 -17.91 -18.74 -14.36
CA GLU A 347 -16.47 -18.86 -14.54
C GLU A 347 -15.90 -19.97 -13.63
N GLY A 348 -14.89 -20.67 -14.13
CA GLY A 348 -14.22 -21.77 -13.44
C GLY A 348 -12.93 -21.36 -12.71
N LYS A 349 -12.16 -22.39 -12.32
CA LYS A 349 -10.93 -22.22 -11.51
C LYS A 349 -9.83 -21.41 -12.21
N SER A 350 -9.81 -21.38 -13.53
CA SER A 350 -8.78 -20.66 -14.33
C SER A 350 -9.14 -19.21 -14.59
N TYR A 351 -10.32 -18.75 -14.15
CA TYR A 351 -10.72 -17.36 -14.32
C TYR A 351 -9.82 -16.44 -13.49
N THR A 352 -9.24 -15.44 -14.15
CA THR A 352 -8.52 -14.34 -13.48
C THR A 352 -9.52 -13.22 -13.22
N VAL A 353 -9.70 -12.88 -11.94
CA VAL A 353 -10.62 -11.82 -11.51
C VAL A 353 -10.19 -10.49 -12.10
N GLN A 354 -11.15 -9.71 -12.55
CA GLN A 354 -10.95 -8.38 -13.10
C GLN A 354 -11.37 -7.33 -12.08
N ASP A 355 -10.68 -6.18 -12.08
CA ASP A 355 -11.06 -5.06 -11.22
C ASP A 355 -12.50 -4.61 -11.51
N GLY A 356 -13.31 -4.54 -10.46
CA GLY A 356 -14.72 -4.18 -10.54
C GLY A 356 -15.69 -5.35 -10.77
N ASP A 357 -15.22 -6.59 -10.85
CA ASP A 357 -16.12 -7.74 -10.95
C ASP A 357 -17.07 -7.83 -9.75
N VAL A 358 -18.37 -8.00 -10.02
CA VAL A 358 -19.38 -8.34 -9.00
C VAL A 358 -19.55 -9.85 -9.00
N MET A 359 -19.21 -10.50 -7.89
CA MET A 359 -18.98 -11.93 -7.83
C MET A 359 -19.87 -12.63 -6.80
N HIS A 360 -20.41 -13.79 -7.20
CA HIS A 360 -21.12 -14.71 -6.32
C HIS A 360 -20.48 -16.09 -6.37
N PHE A 361 -19.82 -16.49 -5.27
CA PHE A 361 -19.06 -17.75 -5.21
C PHE A 361 -19.97 -18.92 -4.81
N LEU A 362 -19.85 -20.03 -5.56
CA LEU A 362 -20.47 -21.31 -5.25
C LEU A 362 -19.39 -22.29 -4.80
N PHE A 363 -19.57 -22.86 -3.62
CA PHE A 363 -18.60 -23.75 -2.99
C PHE A 363 -19.31 -24.88 -2.24
N ASN A 364 -18.60 -26.00 -2.04
CA ASN A 364 -19.02 -27.09 -1.15
C ASN A 364 -18.37 -26.91 0.22
N THR A 365 -19.13 -27.10 1.28
CA THR A 365 -18.65 -27.14 2.69
C THR A 365 -18.12 -28.52 3.04
#